data_06a3a956604bc21e651f99de73498c16
#
_entry.id   06a3a956604bc21e651f99de73498c16
#
_cell.length_a   1.000
_cell.length_b   1.000
_cell.length_c   1.000
_cell.angle_alpha   90.00
_cell.angle_beta   90.00
_cell.angle_gamma   90.00
#
_symmetry.space_group_name_H-M   'P 1'
#
loop_
_entity.id
_entity.type
_entity.pdbx_description
1 polymer ?
#
loop_
_entity_poly.entity_id
_entity_poly.type
_entity_poly.pdbx_seq_one_letter_code
_entity_poly.pdbx_strand_id
1 'polypeptide(L)'
;MPAKEDKNHAPTETPVSSTGAAVVMKLNPTGDRYSSPVVSTTRWTKSQTNDIWFFVGVDPAVPAPLAAGLGLYALSLVCMLFCSATFNMMVATWKKSTWELQLADHLGILLLIAGTYTPFMLHACSPRVLAFVWLVGLVSFVAKASRSKTLDVVQLHVPCFLAMGWACTMTWTAVSETITPWAIRRLVVGGCLYTGGLVPWACNFVEFHNAIWHVCVLAASAVFYSVVYHELALPPATCAGLL
;
A
#
# COMPACT_ATOMS: atom_id res chain seq x y z
N MET A 1 -25.98 -64.51 -36.07
CA MET A 1 -25.74 -64.38 -34.62
C MET A 1 -24.84 -63.18 -34.42
N PRO A 2 -25.27 -62.15 -33.69
CA PRO A 2 -24.53 -60.93 -33.59
C PRO A 2 -23.53 -60.96 -32.40
N ALA A 3 -22.38 -60.37 -32.63
CA ALA A 3 -21.32 -60.17 -31.62
C ALA A 3 -21.71 -59.08 -30.63
N LYS A 4 -21.40 -59.33 -29.35
CA LYS A 4 -21.64 -58.45 -28.21
C LYS A 4 -20.69 -57.26 -28.20
N GLU A 5 -21.26 -56.10 -28.06
CA GLU A 5 -20.67 -54.82 -27.73
C GLU A 5 -20.18 -54.84 -26.27
N ASP A 6 -18.90 -54.62 -26.02
CA ASP A 6 -18.34 -54.48 -24.70
C ASP A 6 -18.16 -52.99 -24.41
N LYS A 7 -19.00 -52.47 -23.51
CA LYS A 7 -18.91 -51.15 -22.92
C LYS A 7 -18.14 -51.25 -21.62
N ASN A 8 -17.00 -50.63 -21.49
CA ASN A 8 -16.52 -49.95 -20.29
C ASN A 8 -15.01 -49.74 -20.37
N HIS A 9 -14.61 -48.59 -20.86
CA HIS A 9 -13.31 -48.01 -20.44
C HIS A 9 -13.55 -46.61 -19.90
N ALA A 10 -13.61 -46.53 -18.57
CA ALA A 10 -13.48 -45.28 -17.85
C ALA A 10 -12.00 -44.82 -17.93
N PRO A 11 -11.72 -43.54 -18.17
CA PRO A 11 -10.36 -43.04 -18.13
C PRO A 11 -9.87 -42.97 -16.68
N THR A 12 -8.78 -43.68 -16.41
CA THR A 12 -7.98 -43.63 -15.18
C THR A 12 -7.40 -42.23 -15.01
N GLU A 13 -7.87 -41.49 -14.02
CA GLU A 13 -7.26 -40.26 -13.56
C GLU A 13 -5.98 -40.61 -12.78
N THR A 14 -4.82 -40.19 -13.30
CA THR A 14 -3.58 -40.13 -12.55
C THR A 14 -3.57 -38.86 -11.72
N PRO A 15 -3.22 -38.90 -10.42
CA PRO A 15 -3.11 -37.68 -9.59
C PRO A 15 -1.87 -36.88 -10.00
N VAL A 16 -2.08 -35.69 -10.55
CA VAL A 16 -1.03 -34.72 -10.81
C VAL A 16 -0.79 -33.90 -9.53
N SER A 17 0.47 -33.89 -9.11
CA SER A 17 1.05 -33.13 -8.01
C SER A 17 0.60 -31.67 -7.97
N SER A 18 0.30 -31.21 -6.77
CA SER A 18 -0.18 -29.88 -6.39
C SER A 18 0.90 -28.81 -6.54
N THR A 19 1.00 -28.20 -7.71
CA THR A 19 1.51 -26.82 -7.88
C THR A 19 1.27 -26.43 -9.35
N GLY A 20 0.25 -25.61 -9.59
CA GLY A 20 0.02 -25.08 -10.93
C GLY A 20 -1.45 -24.74 -11.16
N ALA A 21 -1.71 -23.59 -11.71
CA ALA A 21 -3.04 -23.22 -12.17
C ALA A 21 -3.60 -24.29 -13.12
N ALA A 22 -4.75 -24.86 -12.79
CA ALA A 22 -5.41 -25.86 -13.62
C ALA A 22 -5.92 -25.17 -14.91
N VAL A 23 -5.27 -25.47 -16.03
CA VAL A 23 -5.77 -25.09 -17.36
C VAL A 23 -6.85 -26.09 -17.77
N VAL A 24 -8.11 -25.69 -17.70
CA VAL A 24 -9.22 -26.50 -18.24
C VAL A 24 -9.30 -26.23 -19.73
N MET A 25 -8.93 -27.25 -20.55
CA MET A 25 -9.12 -27.18 -21.99
C MET A 25 -10.58 -27.57 -22.32
N LYS A 26 -11.30 -26.66 -22.95
CA LYS A 26 -12.60 -26.93 -23.56
C LYS A 26 -12.42 -27.12 -25.07
N LEU A 27 -13.14 -28.06 -25.64
CA LEU A 27 -13.27 -28.23 -27.09
C LEU A 27 -14.43 -27.38 -27.57
N ASN A 28 -14.23 -26.62 -28.65
CA ASN A 28 -15.32 -25.95 -29.33
C ASN A 28 -16.05 -26.96 -30.27
N PRO A 29 -17.22 -26.62 -30.83
CA PRO A 29 -17.95 -27.51 -31.72
C PRO A 29 -17.19 -27.91 -33.00
N THR A 30 -16.08 -27.23 -33.33
CA THR A 30 -15.23 -27.55 -34.51
C THR A 30 -14.03 -28.44 -34.16
N GLY A 31 -13.85 -28.82 -32.87
CA GLY A 31 -12.80 -29.74 -32.45
C GLY A 31 -11.43 -29.06 -32.12
N ASP A 32 -11.33 -27.74 -32.21
CA ASP A 32 -10.11 -27.02 -31.91
C ASP A 32 -9.94 -26.79 -30.40
N ARG A 33 -8.72 -26.91 -29.90
CA ARG A 33 -8.39 -26.66 -28.47
C ARG A 33 -8.29 -25.18 -28.20
N TYR A 34 -9.18 -24.66 -27.37
CA TYR A 34 -9.15 -23.26 -26.89
C TYR A 34 -8.79 -23.21 -25.41
N SER A 35 -7.77 -22.48 -25.05
CA SER A 35 -7.41 -22.21 -23.67
C SER A 35 -8.05 -20.89 -23.22
N SER A 36 -9.14 -20.95 -22.49
CA SER A 36 -9.66 -19.79 -21.79
C SER A 36 -8.95 -19.64 -20.44
N PRO A 37 -8.55 -18.45 -20.03
CA PRO A 37 -8.11 -18.23 -18.64
C PRO A 37 -9.30 -18.48 -17.72
N VAL A 38 -9.23 -19.53 -16.91
CA VAL A 38 -10.22 -19.76 -15.85
C VAL A 38 -9.95 -18.72 -14.77
N VAL A 39 -10.77 -17.68 -14.72
CA VAL A 39 -10.87 -16.83 -13.54
C VAL A 39 -11.44 -17.73 -12.44
N SER A 40 -10.59 -18.26 -11.57
CA SER A 40 -11.01 -18.94 -10.37
C SER A 40 -11.66 -17.92 -9.45
N THR A 41 -12.98 -17.89 -9.43
CA THR A 41 -13.69 -17.26 -8.32
C THR A 41 -13.44 -18.12 -7.09
N THR A 42 -12.44 -17.76 -6.29
CA THR A 42 -12.16 -18.41 -5.00
C THR A 42 -13.39 -18.22 -4.11
N ARG A 43 -14.14 -19.30 -3.93
CA ARG A 43 -15.24 -19.33 -2.96
C ARG A 43 -14.60 -19.35 -1.56
N TRP A 44 -14.73 -18.26 -0.82
CA TRP A 44 -14.29 -18.15 0.56
C TRP A 44 -14.87 -19.30 1.40
N THR A 45 -14.00 -20.14 1.95
CA THR A 45 -14.42 -21.20 2.86
C THR A 45 -14.46 -20.66 4.30
N LYS A 46 -15.41 -21.17 5.08
CA LYS A 46 -15.65 -20.74 6.48
C LYS A 46 -14.43 -20.87 7.42
N SER A 47 -13.41 -21.62 6.99
CA SER A 47 -12.13 -21.79 7.71
C SER A 47 -11.21 -20.56 7.65
N GLN A 48 -11.41 -19.65 6.69
CA GLN A 48 -10.55 -18.47 6.49
C GLN A 48 -11.02 -17.24 7.29
N THR A 49 -12.16 -17.34 8.00
CA THR A 49 -12.77 -16.21 8.73
C THR A 49 -12.08 -15.87 10.05
N ASN A 50 -11.10 -16.64 10.49
CA ASN A 50 -10.40 -16.43 11.76
C ASN A 50 -9.03 -15.76 11.60
N ASP A 51 -8.57 -15.50 10.37
CA ASP A 51 -7.29 -14.83 10.16
C ASP A 51 -7.44 -13.32 10.32
N ILE A 52 -6.52 -12.72 11.06
CA ILE A 52 -6.47 -11.27 11.32
C ILE A 52 -6.45 -10.47 10.00
N TRP A 53 -5.94 -11.07 8.91
CA TRP A 53 -5.86 -10.51 7.57
C TRP A 53 -7.24 -10.34 6.90
N PHE A 54 -8.22 -11.13 7.29
CA PHE A 54 -9.60 -10.96 6.81
C PHE A 54 -10.18 -9.60 7.24
N PHE A 55 -9.88 -9.16 8.47
CA PHE A 55 -10.33 -7.85 8.96
C PHE A 55 -9.61 -6.68 8.27
N VAL A 56 -8.43 -6.91 7.72
CA VAL A 56 -7.67 -5.89 6.97
C VAL A 56 -7.99 -5.94 5.46
N GLY A 57 -8.76 -6.93 5.00
CA GLY A 57 -9.17 -7.10 3.60
C GLY A 57 -8.02 -7.55 2.69
N VAL A 58 -7.00 -8.22 3.24
CA VAL A 58 -5.85 -8.75 2.48
C VAL A 58 -6.17 -10.16 1.99
N ASP A 59 -5.88 -10.45 0.72
CA ASP A 59 -6.02 -11.79 0.15
C ASP A 59 -5.07 -12.78 0.84
N PRO A 60 -5.53 -13.97 1.28
CA PRO A 60 -4.67 -15.00 1.88
C PRO A 60 -3.54 -15.49 0.98
N ALA A 61 -3.62 -15.28 -0.33
CA ALA A 61 -2.55 -15.62 -1.28
C ALA A 61 -1.40 -14.61 -1.29
N VAL A 62 -1.54 -13.45 -0.61
CA VAL A 62 -0.49 -12.43 -0.50
C VAL A 62 0.68 -12.99 0.35
N PRO A 63 1.94 -12.90 -0.13
CA PRO A 63 3.10 -13.34 0.64
C PRO A 63 3.21 -12.66 2.00
N ALA A 64 3.65 -13.41 3.02
CA ALA A 64 3.73 -12.92 4.39
C ALA A 64 4.50 -11.58 4.56
N PRO A 65 5.65 -11.33 3.89
CA PRO A 65 6.34 -10.04 3.98
C PRO A 65 5.50 -8.88 3.46
N LEU A 66 4.78 -9.07 2.35
CA LEU A 66 3.90 -8.05 1.78
C LEU A 66 2.68 -7.83 2.68
N ALA A 67 2.08 -8.89 3.22
CA ALA A 67 0.99 -8.80 4.17
C ALA A 67 1.40 -8.03 5.43
N ALA A 68 2.61 -8.27 5.96
CA ALA A 68 3.16 -7.48 7.06
C ALA A 68 3.34 -6.00 6.68
N GLY A 69 3.82 -5.72 5.46
CA GLY A 69 3.94 -4.37 4.92
C GLY A 69 2.59 -3.65 4.81
N LEU A 70 1.55 -4.34 4.37
CA LEU A 70 0.17 -3.83 4.31
C LEU A 70 -0.38 -3.53 5.72
N GLY A 71 -0.12 -4.41 6.69
CA GLY A 71 -0.47 -4.19 8.09
C GLY A 71 0.24 -2.97 8.68
N LEU A 72 1.53 -2.81 8.38
CA LEU A 72 2.30 -1.63 8.80
C LEU A 72 1.74 -0.34 8.19
N TYR A 73 1.37 -0.35 6.90
CA TYR A 73 0.70 0.78 6.25
C TYR A 73 -0.61 1.14 6.93
N ALA A 74 -1.49 0.15 7.16
CA ALA A 74 -2.78 0.39 7.81
C ALA A 74 -2.59 0.97 9.22
N LEU A 75 -1.67 0.43 10.01
CA LEU A 75 -1.34 0.93 11.34
C LEU A 75 -0.79 2.37 11.29
N SER A 76 0.11 2.66 10.35
CA SER A 76 0.69 3.99 10.19
C SER A 76 -0.35 5.03 9.79
N LEU A 77 -1.32 4.67 8.94
CA LEU A 77 -2.43 5.54 8.55
C LEU A 77 -3.32 5.87 9.75
N VAL A 78 -3.72 4.87 10.55
CA VAL A 78 -4.53 5.09 11.76
C VAL A 78 -3.76 5.92 12.78
N CYS A 79 -2.46 5.62 12.98
CA CYS A 79 -1.60 6.35 13.90
C CYS A 79 -1.49 7.84 13.51
N MET A 80 -1.24 8.12 12.23
CA MET A 80 -1.16 9.50 11.72
C MET A 80 -2.48 10.25 11.94
N LEU A 81 -3.61 9.66 11.56
CA LEU A 81 -4.93 10.29 11.73
C LEU A 81 -5.21 10.59 13.20
N PHE A 82 -4.90 9.65 14.10
CA PHE A 82 -5.09 9.83 15.53
C PHE A 82 -4.18 10.92 16.12
N CYS A 83 -2.88 10.90 15.82
CA CYS A 83 -1.92 11.87 16.33
C CYS A 83 -2.25 13.29 15.83
N SER A 84 -2.55 13.43 14.53
CA SER A 84 -2.88 14.72 13.93
C SER A 84 -4.22 15.26 14.45
N ALA A 85 -5.26 14.44 14.54
CA ALA A 85 -6.54 14.83 15.11
C ALA A 85 -6.40 15.26 16.56
N THR A 86 -5.65 14.51 17.37
CA THR A 86 -5.42 14.82 18.80
C THR A 86 -4.68 16.15 18.94
N PHE A 87 -3.60 16.35 18.19
CA PHE A 87 -2.84 17.62 18.25
C PHE A 87 -3.74 18.80 17.87
N ASN A 88 -4.43 18.74 16.74
CA ASN A 88 -5.25 19.85 16.25
C ASN A 88 -6.44 20.12 17.17
N MET A 89 -7.07 19.10 17.73
CA MET A 89 -8.16 19.26 18.70
C MET A 89 -7.68 19.91 19.99
N MET A 90 -6.51 19.51 20.53
CA MET A 90 -5.92 20.11 21.72
C MET A 90 -5.60 21.59 21.50
N VAL A 91 -5.04 21.94 20.34
CA VAL A 91 -4.73 23.33 19.99
C VAL A 91 -6.00 24.15 19.79
N ALA A 92 -6.98 23.63 19.06
CA ALA A 92 -8.20 24.36 18.73
C ALA A 92 -9.11 24.56 19.96
N THR A 93 -9.33 23.51 20.75
CA THR A 93 -10.32 23.51 21.85
C THR A 93 -9.73 24.09 23.14
N TRP A 94 -8.53 23.64 23.52
CA TRP A 94 -7.95 24.00 24.82
C TRP A 94 -6.79 24.98 24.73
N LYS A 95 -6.46 25.45 23.52
CA LYS A 95 -5.32 26.35 23.26
C LYS A 95 -4.00 25.79 23.81
N LYS A 96 -3.89 24.45 23.89
CA LYS A 96 -2.76 23.75 24.47
C LYS A 96 -1.96 23.08 23.36
N SER A 97 -0.77 23.62 23.11
CA SER A 97 0.23 23.03 22.26
C SER A 97 1.42 22.62 23.10
N THR A 98 1.68 21.34 23.24
CA THR A 98 2.87 20.82 23.91
C THR A 98 3.82 20.24 22.88
N TRP A 99 5.10 20.18 23.26
CA TRP A 99 6.13 19.63 22.39
C TRP A 99 5.85 18.14 22.07
N GLU A 100 5.34 17.39 23.04
CA GLU A 100 4.99 15.96 22.89
C GLU A 100 3.90 15.75 21.83
N LEU A 101 2.88 16.61 21.80
CA LEU A 101 1.83 16.57 20.80
C LEU A 101 2.35 16.93 19.41
N GLN A 102 3.22 17.94 19.32
CA GLN A 102 3.87 18.31 18.06
C GLN A 102 4.79 17.19 17.54
N LEU A 103 5.52 16.53 18.45
CA LEU A 103 6.37 15.40 18.10
C LEU A 103 5.54 14.20 17.63
N ALA A 104 4.42 13.91 18.29
CA ALA A 104 3.52 12.81 17.91
C ALA A 104 2.90 13.06 16.53
N ASP A 105 2.43 14.28 16.25
CA ASP A 105 1.89 14.66 14.94
C ASP A 105 2.96 14.51 13.84
N HIS A 106 4.17 15.02 14.09
CA HIS A 106 5.30 14.89 13.17
C HIS A 106 5.68 13.42 12.92
N LEU A 107 5.75 12.60 13.98
CA LEU A 107 6.00 11.17 13.87
C LEU A 107 4.91 10.47 13.04
N GLY A 108 3.64 10.85 13.21
CA GLY A 108 2.53 10.32 12.43
C GLY A 108 2.73 10.50 10.93
N ILE A 109 3.16 11.70 10.49
CA ILE A 109 3.45 11.99 9.08
C ILE A 109 4.60 11.11 8.56
N LEU A 110 5.72 11.02 9.31
CA LEU A 110 6.87 10.19 8.93
C LEU A 110 6.50 8.72 8.80
N LEU A 111 5.75 8.20 9.77
CA LEU A 111 5.28 6.82 9.76
C LEU A 111 4.33 6.55 8.59
N LEU A 112 3.43 7.47 8.26
CA LEU A 112 2.54 7.31 7.12
C LEU A 112 3.31 7.24 5.81
N ILE A 113 4.28 8.15 5.59
CA ILE A 113 5.09 8.13 4.37
C ILE A 113 5.86 6.81 4.29
N ALA A 114 6.64 6.45 5.31
CA ALA A 114 7.45 5.23 5.31
C ALA A 114 6.59 3.96 5.27
N GLY A 115 5.46 3.94 5.97
CA GLY A 115 4.48 2.87 5.96
C GLY A 115 3.84 2.67 4.59
N THR A 116 3.53 3.76 3.87
CA THR A 116 3.02 3.69 2.48
C THR A 116 4.06 3.10 1.54
N TYR A 117 5.33 3.51 1.66
CA TYR A 117 6.41 2.97 0.82
C TYR A 117 6.66 1.48 1.06
N THR A 118 6.45 0.98 2.28
CA THR A 118 6.81 -0.39 2.63
C THR A 118 6.15 -1.44 1.72
N PRO A 119 4.82 -1.52 1.55
CA PRO A 119 4.23 -2.51 0.66
C PRO A 119 4.58 -2.28 -0.81
N PHE A 120 4.67 -1.03 -1.29
CA PHE A 120 5.04 -0.75 -2.68
C PHE A 120 6.46 -1.18 -3.01
N MET A 121 7.43 -0.90 -2.13
CA MET A 121 8.83 -1.25 -2.36
C MET A 121 9.11 -2.75 -2.16
N LEU A 122 8.35 -3.43 -1.30
CA LEU A 122 8.37 -4.89 -1.22
C LEU A 122 7.81 -5.51 -2.49
N HIS A 123 6.70 -4.97 -3.03
CA HIS A 123 6.10 -5.44 -4.28
C HIS A 123 7.01 -5.18 -5.49
N ALA A 124 7.64 -4.01 -5.57
CA ALA A 124 8.56 -3.63 -6.65
C ALA A 124 10.01 -4.12 -6.44
N CYS A 125 10.27 -4.97 -5.42
CA CYS A 125 11.60 -5.51 -5.10
C CYS A 125 12.70 -4.44 -5.01
N SER A 126 12.39 -3.29 -4.39
CA SER A 126 13.28 -2.11 -4.31
C SER A 126 13.71 -1.78 -2.86
N PRO A 127 14.47 -2.66 -2.17
CA PRO A 127 14.80 -2.49 -0.76
C PRO A 127 15.69 -1.27 -0.49
N ARG A 128 16.48 -0.83 -1.47
CA ARG A 128 17.35 0.36 -1.33
C ARG A 128 16.54 1.65 -1.14
N VAL A 129 15.45 1.82 -1.91
CA VAL A 129 14.57 2.99 -1.76
C VAL A 129 13.79 2.90 -0.46
N LEU A 130 13.35 1.70 -0.07
CA LEU A 130 12.71 1.48 1.22
C LEU A 130 13.64 1.88 2.38
N ALA A 131 14.90 1.42 2.36
CA ALA A 131 15.90 1.77 3.38
C ALA A 131 16.17 3.29 3.40
N PHE A 132 16.27 3.94 2.23
CA PHE A 132 16.43 5.39 2.12
C PHE A 132 15.27 6.13 2.80
N VAL A 133 14.03 5.77 2.52
CA VAL A 133 12.85 6.43 3.08
C VAL A 133 12.81 6.28 4.61
N TRP A 134 13.06 5.08 5.14
CA TRP A 134 13.11 4.87 6.59
C TRP A 134 14.26 5.62 7.25
N LEU A 135 15.42 5.69 6.60
CA LEU A 135 16.59 6.42 7.13
C LEU A 135 16.32 7.93 7.19
N VAL A 136 15.79 8.53 6.11
CA VAL A 136 15.44 9.96 6.09
C VAL A 136 14.36 10.27 7.14
N GLY A 137 13.36 9.39 7.28
CA GLY A 137 12.34 9.51 8.32
C GLY A 137 12.95 9.48 9.73
N LEU A 138 13.87 8.55 10.00
CA LEU A 138 14.56 8.46 11.28
C LEU A 138 15.40 9.72 11.56
N VAL A 139 16.15 10.22 10.59
CA VAL A 139 16.93 11.45 10.71
C VAL A 139 16.03 12.65 11.02
N SER A 140 14.91 12.80 10.30
CA SER A 140 13.95 13.86 10.56
C SER A 140 13.33 13.76 11.96
N PHE A 141 12.98 12.54 12.39
CA PHE A 141 12.46 12.30 13.74
C PHE A 141 13.48 12.66 14.83
N VAL A 142 14.72 12.19 14.70
CA VAL A 142 15.80 12.48 15.68
C VAL A 142 16.07 13.99 15.72
N ALA A 143 16.11 14.67 14.59
CA ALA A 143 16.27 16.12 14.52
C ALA A 143 15.15 16.84 15.28
N LYS A 144 13.88 16.43 15.10
CA LYS A 144 12.73 16.98 15.85
C LYS A 144 12.82 16.66 17.33
N ALA A 145 13.13 15.41 17.68
CA ALA A 145 13.22 14.93 19.06
C ALA A 145 14.37 15.58 19.85
N SER A 146 15.43 16.01 19.17
CA SER A 146 16.60 16.66 19.81
C SER A 146 16.28 18.02 20.43
N ARG A 147 15.14 18.65 20.09
CA ARG A 147 14.75 20.00 20.53
C ARG A 147 15.78 21.09 20.20
N SER A 148 16.69 20.81 19.28
CA SER A 148 17.74 21.77 18.91
C SER A 148 17.15 22.87 18.03
N LYS A 149 17.39 24.13 18.42
CA LYS A 149 16.93 25.30 17.64
C LYS A 149 17.50 25.33 16.21
N THR A 150 18.60 24.64 15.96
CA THR A 150 19.21 24.51 14.63
C THR A 150 18.69 23.37 13.82
N LEU A 151 18.19 22.28 14.44
CA LEU A 151 17.73 21.07 13.78
C LEU A 151 16.19 20.99 13.73
N ASP A 152 15.49 21.54 14.73
CA ASP A 152 14.03 21.59 14.77
C ASP A 152 13.52 22.83 14.01
N VAL A 153 13.78 22.87 12.71
CA VAL A 153 13.35 23.97 11.83
C VAL A 153 12.55 23.43 10.64
N VAL A 154 11.53 24.18 10.24
CA VAL A 154 10.64 23.82 9.11
C VAL A 154 11.46 23.61 7.83
N GLN A 155 12.51 24.40 7.63
CA GLN A 155 13.40 24.32 6.48
C GLN A 155 14.14 22.98 6.37
N LEU A 156 14.25 22.21 7.44
CA LEU A 156 14.79 20.85 7.41
C LEU A 156 13.70 19.81 7.21
N HIS A 157 12.59 19.92 7.91
CA HIS A 157 11.56 18.88 7.94
C HIS A 157 10.76 18.81 6.64
N VAL A 158 10.40 19.95 6.03
CA VAL A 158 9.63 19.96 4.76
C VAL A 158 10.42 19.32 3.61
N PRO A 159 11.72 19.64 3.38
CA PRO A 159 12.53 18.93 2.39
C PRO A 159 12.66 17.43 2.67
N CYS A 160 12.76 17.00 3.95
CA CYS A 160 12.76 15.58 4.29
C CYS A 160 11.44 14.89 3.88
N PHE A 161 10.29 15.48 4.16
CA PHE A 161 9.00 14.95 3.72
C PHE A 161 8.89 14.86 2.20
N LEU A 162 9.34 15.89 1.48
CA LEU A 162 9.35 15.90 0.01
C LEU A 162 10.31 14.84 -0.55
N ALA A 163 11.53 14.73 0.01
CA ALA A 163 12.50 13.72 -0.41
C ALA A 163 11.96 12.30 -0.19
N MET A 164 11.32 12.03 0.96
CA MET A 164 10.65 10.76 1.21
C MET A 164 9.47 10.56 0.26
N GLY A 165 8.59 11.56 0.08
CA GLY A 165 7.38 11.46 -0.72
C GLY A 165 7.65 11.21 -2.21
N TRP A 166 8.73 11.77 -2.76
CA TRP A 166 9.12 11.61 -4.16
C TRP A 166 10.24 10.57 -4.38
N ALA A 167 10.63 9.82 -3.37
CA ALA A 167 11.68 8.78 -3.47
C ALA A 167 11.32 7.67 -4.48
N CYS A 168 10.04 7.43 -4.79
CA CYS A 168 9.62 6.48 -5.83
C CYS A 168 10.16 6.81 -7.22
N THR A 169 10.51 8.08 -7.50
CA THR A 169 11.14 8.47 -8.76
C THR A 169 12.51 7.85 -8.97
N MET A 170 13.21 7.47 -7.90
CA MET A 170 14.52 6.79 -7.95
C MET A 170 14.40 5.34 -8.49
N THR A 171 13.22 4.74 -8.44
CA THR A 171 12.94 3.38 -8.90
C THR A 171 11.69 3.34 -9.79
N TRP A 172 11.48 4.41 -10.55
CA TRP A 172 10.27 4.60 -11.34
C TRP A 172 9.99 3.45 -12.31
N THR A 173 11.00 2.94 -12.98
CA THR A 173 10.87 1.80 -13.92
C THR A 173 10.33 0.57 -13.21
N ALA A 174 10.93 0.17 -12.08
CA ALA A 174 10.51 -1.00 -11.32
C ALA A 174 9.06 -0.84 -10.81
N VAL A 175 8.69 0.35 -10.35
CA VAL A 175 7.31 0.63 -9.90
C VAL A 175 6.33 0.59 -11.09
N SER A 176 6.67 1.24 -12.21
CA SER A 176 5.78 1.33 -13.37
C SER A 176 5.57 -0.01 -14.09
N GLU A 177 6.47 -0.96 -13.93
CA GLU A 177 6.36 -2.31 -14.48
C GLU A 177 5.52 -3.24 -13.60
N THR A 178 5.39 -2.93 -12.30
CA THR A 178 4.72 -3.80 -11.33
C THR A 178 3.28 -3.41 -11.03
N ILE A 179 2.87 -2.19 -11.35
CA ILE A 179 1.51 -1.67 -11.08
C ILE A 179 0.81 -1.19 -12.35
N THR A 180 -0.51 -1.15 -12.33
CA THR A 180 -1.32 -0.76 -13.49
C THR A 180 -1.18 0.73 -13.83
N PRO A 181 -1.39 1.14 -15.11
CA PRO A 181 -1.41 2.55 -15.50
C PRO A 181 -2.47 3.40 -14.75
N TRP A 182 -3.54 2.75 -14.29
CA TRP A 182 -4.54 3.38 -13.43
C TRP A 182 -3.95 3.76 -12.06
N ALA A 183 -3.22 2.83 -11.44
CA ALA A 183 -2.55 3.06 -10.17
C ALA A 183 -1.47 4.15 -10.27
N ILE A 184 -0.66 4.12 -11.33
CA ILE A 184 0.36 5.16 -11.59
C ILE A 184 -0.26 6.55 -11.61
N ARG A 185 -1.36 6.74 -12.37
CA ARG A 185 -2.06 8.04 -12.42
C ARG A 185 -2.53 8.48 -11.03
N ARG A 186 -3.06 7.57 -10.22
CA ARG A 186 -3.52 7.86 -8.86
C ARG A 186 -2.36 8.19 -7.91
N LEU A 187 -1.25 7.48 -8.00
CA LEU A 187 -0.05 7.80 -7.21
C LEU A 187 0.45 9.22 -7.52
N VAL A 188 0.47 9.61 -8.79
CA VAL A 188 0.83 10.98 -9.19
C VAL A 188 -0.16 12.00 -8.63
N VAL A 189 -1.47 11.76 -8.76
CA VAL A 189 -2.50 12.64 -8.19
C VAL A 189 -2.36 12.75 -6.67
N GLY A 190 -2.17 11.64 -5.96
CA GLY A 190 -1.94 11.64 -4.52
C GLY A 190 -0.69 12.43 -4.11
N GLY A 191 0.43 12.22 -4.82
CA GLY A 191 1.67 12.99 -4.61
C GLY A 191 1.50 14.49 -4.86
N CYS A 192 0.76 14.86 -5.92
CA CYS A 192 0.42 16.26 -6.21
C CYS A 192 -0.49 16.87 -5.12
N LEU A 193 -1.46 16.11 -4.58
CA LEU A 193 -2.32 16.58 -3.49
C LEU A 193 -1.52 16.82 -2.21
N TYR A 194 -0.60 15.93 -1.82
CA TYR A 194 0.28 16.15 -0.68
C TYR A 194 1.20 17.35 -0.88
N THR A 195 1.85 17.45 -2.04
CA THR A 195 2.79 18.55 -2.33
C THR A 195 2.06 19.87 -2.49
N GLY A 196 0.92 19.86 -3.21
CA GLY A 196 0.09 21.06 -3.43
C GLY A 196 -0.53 21.60 -2.14
N GLY A 197 -0.89 20.71 -1.21
CA GLY A 197 -1.40 21.09 0.11
C GLY A 197 -0.40 21.87 0.98
N LEU A 198 0.91 21.71 0.73
CA LEU A 198 1.93 22.53 1.42
C LEU A 198 1.85 24.01 1.06
N VAL A 199 1.33 24.36 -0.11
CA VAL A 199 1.22 25.76 -0.55
C VAL A 199 0.27 26.56 0.36
N PRO A 200 -1.02 26.19 0.54
CA PRO A 200 -1.89 26.88 1.48
C PRO A 200 -1.35 26.79 2.92
N TRP A 201 -0.75 25.65 3.32
CA TRP A 201 -0.16 25.54 4.66
C TRP A 201 0.95 26.57 4.93
N ALA A 202 1.79 26.87 3.92
CA ALA A 202 2.83 27.87 4.03
C ALA A 202 2.31 29.32 3.96
N CYS A 203 1.05 29.51 3.51
CA CYS A 203 0.44 30.82 3.31
C CYS A 203 -0.37 31.25 4.55
N ASN A 204 0.30 31.78 5.58
CA ASN A 204 -0.33 32.20 6.84
C ASN A 204 -1.40 33.29 6.70
N PHE A 205 -1.49 33.95 5.53
CA PHE A 205 -2.51 34.97 5.23
C PHE A 205 -3.84 34.38 4.72
N VAL A 206 -3.86 33.06 4.41
CA VAL A 206 -5.09 32.37 3.97
C VAL A 206 -5.86 31.94 5.19
N GLU A 207 -7.11 32.39 5.31
CA GLU A 207 -8.01 31.92 6.35
C GLU A 207 -8.23 30.40 6.17
N PHE A 208 -8.24 29.65 7.27
CA PHE A 208 -8.35 28.16 7.26
C PHE A 208 -7.23 27.40 6.53
N HIS A 209 -6.05 28.02 6.29
CA HIS A 209 -4.92 27.37 5.61
C HIS A 209 -4.58 25.97 6.17
N ASN A 210 -4.65 25.81 7.49
CA ASN A 210 -4.40 24.53 8.15
C ASN A 210 -5.52 23.50 7.87
N ALA A 211 -6.78 23.91 7.81
CA ALA A 211 -7.89 23.04 7.45
C ALA A 211 -7.80 22.58 5.99
N ILE A 212 -7.43 23.48 5.08
CA ILE A 212 -7.20 23.15 3.66
C ILE A 212 -6.08 22.12 3.54
N TRP A 213 -4.98 22.29 4.29
CA TRP A 213 -3.90 21.31 4.35
C TRP A 213 -4.41 19.91 4.76
N HIS A 214 -5.18 19.82 5.85
CA HIS A 214 -5.72 18.53 6.31
C HIS A 214 -6.69 17.89 5.32
N VAL A 215 -7.49 18.68 4.60
CA VAL A 215 -8.35 18.17 3.51
C VAL A 215 -7.51 17.59 2.39
N CYS A 216 -6.42 18.26 1.97
CA CYS A 216 -5.50 17.75 0.96
C CYS A 216 -4.82 16.45 1.41
N VAL A 217 -4.36 16.38 2.67
CA VAL A 217 -3.76 15.17 3.26
C VAL A 217 -4.76 14.02 3.28
N LEU A 218 -6.00 14.26 3.71
CA LEU A 218 -7.03 13.22 3.77
C LEU A 218 -7.39 12.72 2.36
N ALA A 219 -7.56 13.62 1.40
CA ALA A 219 -7.85 13.26 0.01
C ALA A 219 -6.70 12.45 -0.61
N ALA A 220 -5.45 12.87 -0.40
CA ALA A 220 -4.28 12.14 -0.85
C ALA A 220 -4.20 10.74 -0.21
N SER A 221 -4.41 10.66 1.12
CA SER A 221 -4.43 9.37 1.83
C SER A 221 -5.51 8.42 1.29
N ALA A 222 -6.70 8.92 0.97
CA ALA A 222 -7.77 8.12 0.36
C ALA A 222 -7.39 7.62 -1.03
N VAL A 223 -6.71 8.45 -1.84
CA VAL A 223 -6.20 8.04 -3.16
C VAL A 223 -5.14 6.94 -3.01
N PHE A 224 -4.16 7.11 -2.12
CA PHE A 224 -3.14 6.09 -1.86
C PHE A 224 -3.76 4.80 -1.32
N TYR A 225 -4.70 4.90 -0.37
CA TYR A 225 -5.42 3.73 0.15
C TYR A 225 -6.12 2.95 -0.97
N SER A 226 -6.78 3.64 -1.91
CA SER A 226 -7.43 2.98 -3.04
C SER A 226 -6.45 2.20 -3.90
N VAL A 227 -5.23 2.73 -4.12
CA VAL A 227 -4.19 2.03 -4.90
C VAL A 227 -3.65 0.83 -4.13
N VAL A 228 -3.32 0.99 -2.84
CA VAL A 228 -2.85 -0.12 -1.99
C VAL A 228 -3.87 -1.25 -1.96
N TYR A 229 -5.14 -0.93 -1.80
CA TYR A 229 -6.21 -1.92 -1.74
C TYR A 229 -6.36 -2.68 -3.07
N HIS A 230 -6.43 -1.98 -4.20
CA HIS A 230 -6.69 -2.61 -5.49
C HIS A 230 -5.47 -3.30 -6.12
N GLU A 231 -4.26 -2.80 -5.86
CA GLU A 231 -3.04 -3.32 -6.51
C GLU A 231 -2.26 -4.30 -5.62
N LEU A 232 -2.32 -4.15 -4.31
CA LEU A 232 -1.44 -4.88 -3.40
C LEU A 232 -2.17 -5.82 -2.45
N ALA A 233 -3.41 -5.49 -2.04
CA ALA A 233 -4.15 -6.29 -1.08
C ALA A 233 -4.99 -7.40 -1.72
N LEU A 234 -5.46 -7.22 -2.96
CA LEU A 234 -6.31 -8.18 -3.67
C LEU A 234 -5.56 -9.15 -4.59
N PRO A 235 -4.58 -8.73 -5.42
CA PRO A 235 -3.90 -9.65 -6.33
C PRO A 235 -2.71 -10.35 -5.65
N PRO A 236 -2.35 -11.57 -6.12
CA PRO A 236 -1.15 -12.25 -5.65
C PRO A 236 0.12 -11.48 -6.06
N ALA A 237 1.07 -11.36 -5.15
CA ALA A 237 2.32 -10.64 -5.41
C ALA A 237 3.25 -11.38 -6.39
N THR A 238 3.91 -10.62 -7.25
CA THR A 238 4.79 -11.14 -8.31
C THR A 238 6.22 -11.46 -7.87
N CYS A 239 6.66 -10.99 -6.69
CA CYS A 239 8.04 -11.16 -6.20
C CYS A 239 8.29 -12.41 -5.34
N ALA A 240 7.62 -13.51 -5.58
CA ALA A 240 7.75 -14.75 -4.79
C ALA A 240 9.14 -15.44 -4.84
N GLY A 241 10.13 -14.88 -5.54
CA GLY A 241 11.43 -15.52 -5.80
C GLY A 241 12.68 -14.85 -5.25
N LEU A 242 12.58 -13.73 -4.50
CA LEU A 242 13.74 -12.93 -4.09
C LEU A 242 13.89 -12.68 -2.56
N LEU A 243 13.06 -13.35 -1.74
CA LEU A 243 13.20 -13.29 -0.28
C LEU A 243 13.48 -14.66 0.31
#